data_b5398c420e943c11db14de71f06538de
#
_entry.id   b5398c420e943c11db14de71f06538de
#
_cell.length_a   1.000
_cell.length_b   1.000
_cell.length_c   1.000
_cell.angle_alpha   90.00
_cell.angle_beta   90.00
_cell.angle_gamma   90.00
#
_symmetry.space_group_name_H-M   'P 1'
#
loop_
_entity.id
_entity.type
_entity.pdbx_description
1 polymer ?
#
loop_
_entity_poly.entity_id
_entity_poly.type
_entity_poly.pdbx_seq_one_letter_code
_entity_poly.pdbx_strand_id
1 'polypeptide(L)'
;MEQRELKRDLSNRHVQLIAIGGTIGTGLFLGSGKAIQLAGPSIIFAYFIVGIALFFVMRALGELLLSKAGYQSLTDIAEAYLGPRAAFVTGWTYWFCWIMTAMADVIAVGVYVKYWFDIPQWIPALICLLILLGLNLLTVKIFGELEFWFALIKVVTILALIVIGVVLLVIGFKTHTGTVSAANLWEHGGLFPNGFSGFLLSFQMVIFAYVGVELVGVSAAETSNPKKIFRPRSIKFHCGFYFSTSGHCSFFYVLTRGCS
;
A
#
# COMPACT_ATOMS: atom_id res chain seq x y z
N MET A 1 4.99 -21.27 -31.33
CA MET A 1 4.57 -20.98 -29.96
C MET A 1 3.51 -19.89 -30.06
N GLU A 2 2.26 -20.24 -29.84
CA GLU A 2 1.09 -19.39 -29.91
C GLU A 2 1.17 -18.39 -28.77
N GLN A 3 1.30 -17.10 -29.08
CA GLN A 3 1.25 -16.04 -28.07
C GLN A 3 -0.16 -16.04 -27.49
N ARG A 4 -0.32 -16.55 -26.29
CA ARG A 4 -1.54 -16.38 -25.49
C ARG A 4 -1.70 -14.88 -25.21
N GLU A 5 -2.45 -14.21 -26.05
CA GLU A 5 -2.91 -12.85 -25.77
C GLU A 5 -3.79 -12.90 -24.51
N LEU A 6 -3.30 -12.29 -23.45
CA LEU A 6 -4.10 -12.08 -22.22
C LEU A 6 -5.35 -11.28 -22.60
N LYS A 7 -6.54 -11.80 -22.26
CA LYS A 7 -7.81 -11.08 -22.44
C LYS A 7 -7.79 -9.78 -21.63
N ARG A 8 -7.74 -8.65 -22.31
CA ARG A 8 -7.72 -7.30 -21.75
C ARG A 8 -9.13 -6.84 -21.39
N ASP A 9 -9.79 -7.50 -20.44
CA ASP A 9 -11.19 -7.26 -20.08
C ASP A 9 -11.39 -6.20 -18.97
N LEU A 10 -10.31 -5.70 -18.35
CA LEU A 10 -10.39 -4.70 -17.28
C LEU A 10 -10.39 -3.27 -17.84
N SER A 11 -11.35 -2.46 -17.38
CA SER A 11 -11.41 -1.06 -17.74
C SER A 11 -10.33 -0.24 -17.01
N ASN A 12 -9.89 0.90 -17.57
CA ASN A 12 -8.87 1.78 -16.98
C ASN A 12 -9.18 2.19 -15.53
N ARG A 13 -10.46 2.38 -15.18
CA ARG A 13 -10.89 2.73 -13.82
C ARG A 13 -10.66 1.59 -12.83
N HIS A 14 -10.92 0.33 -13.25
CA HIS A 14 -10.68 -0.84 -12.42
C HIS A 14 -9.18 -0.97 -12.10
N VAL A 15 -8.32 -0.90 -13.12
CA VAL A 15 -6.87 -0.99 -12.95
C VAL A 15 -6.32 0.09 -12.02
N GLN A 16 -6.80 1.33 -12.14
CA GLN A 16 -6.37 2.42 -11.27
C GLN A 16 -6.78 2.21 -9.81
N LEU A 17 -8.03 1.79 -9.56
CA LEU A 17 -8.51 1.55 -8.20
C LEU A 17 -7.93 0.27 -7.59
N ILE A 18 -7.74 -0.79 -8.38
CA ILE A 18 -7.05 -2.01 -7.96
C ILE A 18 -5.60 -1.69 -7.57
N ALA A 19 -4.92 -0.88 -8.39
CA ALA A 19 -3.57 -0.43 -8.10
C ALA A 19 -3.50 0.35 -6.76
N ILE A 20 -4.45 1.26 -6.52
CA ILE A 20 -4.58 2.02 -5.28
C ILE A 20 -4.93 1.09 -4.10
N GLY A 21 -5.93 0.25 -4.27
CA GLY A 21 -6.42 -0.64 -3.23
C GLY A 21 -5.44 -1.76 -2.86
N GLY A 22 -4.65 -2.24 -3.82
CA GLY A 22 -3.63 -3.25 -3.60
C GLY A 22 -2.49 -2.78 -2.69
N THR A 23 -2.19 -1.48 -2.69
CA THR A 23 -1.15 -0.88 -1.83
C THR A 23 -1.65 -0.57 -0.41
N ILE A 24 -2.96 -0.42 -0.22
CA ILE A 24 -3.57 -0.17 1.09
C ILE A 24 -3.90 -1.52 1.74
N GLY A 25 -3.03 -1.98 2.62
CA GLY A 25 -3.15 -3.27 3.30
C GLY A 25 -3.05 -3.18 4.82
N THR A 26 -2.82 -4.32 5.45
CA THR A 26 -2.63 -4.47 6.90
C THR A 26 -1.41 -3.73 7.41
N GLY A 27 -0.38 -3.56 6.58
CA GLY A 27 0.78 -2.74 6.90
C GLY A 27 0.40 -1.31 7.28
N LEU A 28 -0.59 -0.71 6.58
CA LEU A 28 -1.08 0.62 6.93
C LEU A 28 -2.04 0.58 8.12
N PHE A 29 -3.05 -0.29 8.10
CA PHE A 29 -4.09 -0.29 9.15
C PHE A 29 -3.60 -0.85 10.49
N LEU A 30 -2.90 -1.98 10.50
CA LEU A 30 -2.39 -2.61 11.71
C LEU A 30 -0.97 -2.16 12.05
N GLY A 31 -0.10 -2.06 11.05
CA GLY A 31 1.31 -1.71 11.22
C GLY A 31 1.54 -0.27 11.64
N SER A 32 0.67 0.68 11.24
CA SER A 32 0.81 2.10 11.59
C SER A 32 0.73 2.34 13.10
N GLY A 33 -0.14 1.64 13.82
CA GLY A 33 -0.23 1.73 15.27
C GLY A 33 1.09 1.38 15.95
N LYS A 34 1.73 0.29 15.51
CA LYS A 34 3.05 -0.13 16.02
C LYS A 34 4.15 0.86 15.62
N ALA A 35 4.12 1.35 14.39
CA ALA A 35 5.09 2.33 13.91
C ALA A 35 4.98 3.66 14.66
N ILE A 36 3.76 4.15 14.95
CA ILE A 36 3.51 5.33 15.78
C ILE A 36 4.05 5.09 17.21
N GLN A 37 3.81 3.92 17.77
CA GLN A 37 4.29 3.56 19.10
C GLN A 37 5.82 3.59 19.21
N LEU A 38 6.52 3.17 18.14
CA LEU A 38 7.99 3.15 18.07
C LEU A 38 8.59 4.53 17.79
N ALA A 39 8.07 5.24 16.80
CA ALA A 39 8.65 6.49 16.32
C ALA A 39 8.04 7.74 16.94
N GLY A 40 6.81 7.66 17.46
CA GLY A 40 6.06 8.85 17.84
C GLY A 40 5.81 9.75 16.62
N PRO A 41 5.84 11.09 16.79
CA PRO A 41 5.62 12.03 15.68
C PRO A 41 6.64 11.95 14.55
N SER A 42 7.85 11.43 14.82
CA SER A 42 8.88 11.27 13.80
C SER A 42 8.54 10.26 12.69
N ILE A 43 7.47 9.48 12.88
CA ILE A 43 6.95 8.56 11.85
C ILE A 43 6.68 9.27 10.52
N ILE A 44 6.29 10.54 10.54
CA ILE A 44 6.05 11.36 9.34
C ILE A 44 7.31 11.40 8.47
N PHE A 45 8.48 11.58 9.09
CA PHE A 45 9.76 11.58 8.36
C PHE A 45 10.10 10.19 7.80
N ALA A 46 9.78 9.11 8.55
CA ALA A 46 10.01 7.76 8.06
C ALA A 46 9.17 7.47 6.80
N TYR A 47 7.89 7.80 6.82
CA TYR A 47 7.03 7.68 5.63
C TYR A 47 7.50 8.56 4.47
N PHE A 48 7.94 9.78 4.74
CA PHE A 48 8.46 10.69 3.72
C PHE A 48 9.73 10.15 3.06
N ILE A 49 10.69 9.67 3.84
CA ILE A 49 11.96 9.11 3.33
C ILE A 49 11.69 7.87 2.48
N VAL A 50 10.90 6.92 2.99
CA VAL A 50 10.55 5.70 2.26
C VAL A 50 9.74 6.03 1.00
N GLY A 51 8.80 6.97 1.10
CA GLY A 51 7.99 7.42 -0.05
C GLY A 51 8.84 8.02 -1.17
N ILE A 52 9.82 8.86 -0.85
CA ILE A 52 10.77 9.40 -1.85
C ILE A 52 11.60 8.28 -2.48
N ALA A 53 12.15 7.38 -1.68
CA ALA A 53 12.94 6.26 -2.19
C ALA A 53 12.11 5.40 -3.15
N LEU A 54 10.89 5.06 -2.76
CA LEU A 54 9.97 4.27 -3.59
C LEU A 54 9.55 5.01 -4.88
N PHE A 55 9.40 6.32 -4.84
CA PHE A 55 9.12 7.08 -6.06
C PHE A 55 10.19 6.87 -7.12
N PHE A 56 11.47 6.94 -6.74
CA PHE A 56 12.56 6.69 -7.68
C PHE A 56 12.58 5.24 -8.15
N VAL A 57 12.35 4.30 -7.25
CA VAL A 57 12.29 2.87 -7.61
C VAL A 57 11.16 2.59 -8.59
N MET A 58 9.96 3.11 -8.33
CA MET A 58 8.80 2.90 -9.19
C MET A 58 8.93 3.60 -10.53
N ARG A 59 9.58 4.77 -10.58
CA ARG A 59 9.90 5.44 -11.83
C ARG A 59 10.87 4.61 -12.67
N ALA A 60 11.94 4.11 -12.05
CA ALA A 60 12.90 3.24 -12.72
C ALA A 60 12.24 1.94 -13.23
N LEU A 61 11.38 1.33 -12.42
CA LEU A 61 10.61 0.14 -12.80
C LEU A 61 9.71 0.43 -14.03
N GLY A 62 9.01 1.56 -14.02
CA GLY A 62 8.17 1.97 -15.15
C GLY A 62 8.98 2.18 -16.43
N GLU A 63 10.15 2.82 -16.37
CA GLU A 63 11.05 3.00 -17.49
C GLU A 63 11.59 1.65 -18.02
N LEU A 64 11.92 0.72 -17.12
CA LEU A 64 12.39 -0.62 -17.49
C LEU A 64 11.30 -1.46 -18.15
N LEU A 65 10.08 -1.47 -17.61
CA LEU A 65 8.93 -2.18 -18.20
C LEU A 65 8.56 -1.65 -19.60
N LEU A 66 8.75 -0.35 -19.84
CA LEU A 66 8.49 0.26 -21.14
C LEU A 66 9.65 0.14 -22.14
N SER A 67 10.86 -0.19 -21.68
CA SER A 67 12.08 -0.22 -22.50
C SER A 67 12.02 -1.32 -23.57
N LYS A 68 11.35 -2.43 -23.28
CA LYS A 68 11.28 -3.58 -24.18
C LYS A 68 9.87 -4.18 -24.15
N ALA A 69 9.25 -4.28 -25.32
CA ALA A 69 7.97 -4.99 -25.45
C ALA A 69 8.20 -6.48 -25.16
N GLY A 70 7.62 -6.97 -24.05
CA GLY A 70 7.76 -8.37 -23.65
C GLY A 70 8.15 -8.58 -22.19
N TYR A 71 8.59 -7.54 -21.46
CA TYR A 71 8.76 -7.63 -20.01
C TYR A 71 7.40 -7.60 -19.34
N GLN A 72 7.06 -8.66 -18.61
CA GLN A 72 5.78 -8.82 -17.90
C GLN A 72 5.97 -8.91 -16.39
N SER A 73 7.20 -9.16 -15.93
CA SER A 73 7.49 -9.38 -14.53
C SER A 73 8.84 -8.78 -14.11
N LEU A 74 9.03 -8.62 -12.81
CA LEU A 74 10.32 -8.25 -12.23
C LEU A 74 11.42 -9.27 -12.53
N THR A 75 11.03 -10.56 -12.64
CA THR A 75 11.94 -11.65 -12.97
C THR A 75 12.48 -11.55 -14.38
N ASP A 76 11.65 -11.14 -15.36
CA ASP A 76 12.09 -10.96 -16.75
C ASP A 76 13.13 -9.84 -16.87
N ILE A 77 12.93 -8.76 -16.10
CA ILE A 77 13.88 -7.64 -16.04
C ILE A 77 15.20 -8.12 -15.39
N ALA A 78 15.10 -8.84 -14.27
CA ALA A 78 16.29 -9.38 -13.59
C ALA A 78 17.06 -10.35 -14.48
N GLU A 79 16.39 -11.20 -15.25
CA GLU A 79 17.03 -12.10 -16.21
C GLU A 79 17.77 -11.34 -17.32
N ALA A 80 17.12 -10.33 -17.88
CA ALA A 80 17.66 -9.60 -19.02
C ALA A 80 18.90 -8.76 -18.67
N TYR A 81 18.97 -8.20 -17.46
CA TYR A 81 20.05 -7.29 -17.04
C TYR A 81 21.10 -7.94 -16.13
N LEU A 82 20.69 -8.91 -15.31
CA LEU A 82 21.54 -9.52 -14.28
C LEU A 82 21.78 -11.03 -14.52
N GLY A 83 21.06 -11.61 -15.47
CA GLY A 83 21.18 -13.01 -15.85
C GLY A 83 20.27 -13.97 -15.07
N PRO A 84 20.28 -15.28 -15.43
CA PRO A 84 19.29 -16.25 -14.96
C PRO A 84 19.38 -16.56 -13.47
N ARG A 85 20.57 -16.45 -12.86
CA ARG A 85 20.75 -16.65 -11.41
C ARG A 85 20.03 -15.55 -10.61
N ALA A 86 20.15 -14.30 -11.05
CA ALA A 86 19.47 -13.18 -10.42
C ALA A 86 17.95 -13.30 -10.59
N ALA A 87 17.47 -13.70 -11.76
CA ALA A 87 16.05 -13.96 -12.01
C ALA A 87 15.49 -15.03 -11.07
N PHE A 88 16.21 -16.13 -10.88
CA PHE A 88 15.83 -17.20 -9.96
C PHE A 88 15.68 -16.68 -8.52
N VAL A 89 16.69 -15.97 -8.02
CA VAL A 89 16.67 -15.40 -6.65
C VAL A 89 15.54 -14.38 -6.51
N THR A 90 15.37 -13.48 -7.48
CA THR A 90 14.30 -12.47 -7.47
C THR A 90 12.93 -13.13 -7.45
N GLY A 91 12.70 -14.14 -8.29
CA GLY A 91 11.41 -14.85 -8.36
C GLY A 91 11.06 -15.55 -7.04
N TRP A 92 12.00 -16.28 -6.45
CA TRP A 92 11.79 -16.95 -5.17
C TRP A 92 11.60 -15.98 -4.01
N THR A 93 12.37 -14.89 -3.97
CA THR A 93 12.22 -13.85 -2.94
C THR A 93 10.87 -13.15 -3.06
N TYR A 94 10.44 -12.83 -4.27
CA TYR A 94 9.14 -12.21 -4.53
C TYR A 94 7.97 -13.13 -4.13
N TRP A 95 8.02 -14.40 -4.51
CA TRP A 95 7.05 -15.41 -4.11
C TRP A 95 6.97 -15.54 -2.58
N PHE A 96 8.11 -15.64 -1.90
CA PHE A 96 8.17 -15.73 -0.44
C PHE A 96 7.60 -14.49 0.24
N CYS A 97 7.90 -13.30 -0.29
CA CYS A 97 7.36 -12.03 0.21
C CYS A 97 5.82 -12.05 0.20
N TRP A 98 5.21 -12.52 -0.90
CA TRP A 98 3.75 -12.60 -1.00
C TRP A 98 3.13 -13.62 -0.06
N ILE A 99 3.78 -14.77 0.17
CA ILE A 99 3.32 -15.73 1.17
C ILE A 99 3.35 -15.12 2.58
N MET A 100 4.44 -14.45 2.93
CA MET A 100 4.56 -13.80 4.25
C MET A 100 3.51 -12.69 4.43
N THR A 101 3.25 -11.92 3.39
CA THR A 101 2.21 -10.88 3.40
C THR A 101 0.82 -11.50 3.59
N ALA A 102 0.50 -12.55 2.84
CA ALA A 102 -0.78 -13.26 2.98
C ALA A 102 -0.97 -13.85 4.39
N MET A 103 0.09 -14.42 4.98
CA MET A 103 0.05 -14.90 6.36
C MET A 103 -0.21 -13.75 7.35
N ALA A 104 0.44 -12.59 7.17
CA ALA A 104 0.22 -11.42 8.00
C ALA A 104 -1.22 -10.90 7.89
N ASP A 105 -1.79 -10.89 6.69
CA ASP A 105 -3.16 -10.47 6.43
C ASP A 105 -4.18 -11.39 7.13
N VAL A 106 -3.99 -12.70 7.04
CA VAL A 106 -4.85 -13.69 7.72
C VAL A 106 -4.77 -13.57 9.24
N ILE A 107 -3.58 -13.35 9.79
CA ILE A 107 -3.39 -13.10 11.24
C ILE A 107 -4.11 -11.81 11.64
N ALA A 108 -4.02 -10.76 10.85
CA ALA A 108 -4.68 -9.49 11.11
C ALA A 108 -6.21 -9.64 11.19
N VAL A 109 -6.81 -10.45 10.32
CA VAL A 109 -8.25 -10.76 10.39
C VAL A 109 -8.60 -11.36 11.76
N GLY A 110 -7.80 -12.31 12.25
CA GLY A 110 -7.97 -12.89 13.57
C GLY A 110 -7.91 -11.86 14.72
N VAL A 111 -6.97 -10.90 14.62
CA VAL A 111 -6.83 -9.81 15.60
C VAL A 111 -8.04 -8.89 15.58
N TYR A 112 -8.53 -8.49 14.39
CA TYR A 112 -9.68 -7.61 14.27
C TYR A 112 -10.97 -8.25 14.77
N VAL A 113 -11.22 -9.53 14.44
CA VAL A 113 -12.43 -10.24 14.88
C VAL A 113 -12.42 -10.44 16.39
N LYS A 114 -11.27 -10.71 16.99
CA LYS A 114 -11.13 -10.85 18.44
C LYS A 114 -11.53 -9.58 19.20
N TYR A 115 -11.48 -8.41 18.58
CA TYR A 115 -11.92 -7.16 19.19
C TYR A 115 -13.42 -7.14 19.51
N TRP A 116 -14.24 -7.81 18.70
CA TRP A 116 -15.69 -7.87 18.89
C TRP A 116 -16.17 -9.20 19.47
N PHE A 117 -15.46 -10.29 19.16
CA PHE A 117 -15.86 -11.63 19.54
C PHE A 117 -14.69 -12.35 20.23
N ASP A 118 -14.93 -12.86 21.45
CA ASP A 118 -13.91 -13.62 22.16
C ASP A 118 -13.88 -15.09 21.68
N ILE A 119 -13.44 -15.26 20.44
CA ILE A 119 -13.26 -16.56 19.79
C ILE A 119 -11.79 -16.82 19.48
N PRO A 120 -11.36 -18.08 19.41
CA PRO A 120 -9.99 -18.43 19.02
C PRO A 120 -9.65 -17.87 17.63
N GLN A 121 -8.48 -17.25 17.50
CA GLN A 121 -8.05 -16.53 16.29
C GLN A 121 -7.99 -17.41 15.02
N TRP A 122 -7.80 -18.72 15.17
CA TRP A 122 -7.75 -19.64 14.03
C TRP A 122 -9.10 -19.80 13.32
N ILE A 123 -10.22 -19.60 14.02
CA ILE A 123 -11.57 -19.70 13.43
C ILE A 123 -11.80 -18.64 12.36
N PRO A 124 -11.70 -17.33 12.67
CA PRO A 124 -11.85 -16.29 11.64
C PRO A 124 -10.78 -16.37 10.55
N ALA A 125 -9.57 -16.80 10.89
CA ALA A 125 -8.51 -17.04 9.91
C ALA A 125 -8.90 -18.11 8.89
N LEU A 126 -9.41 -19.26 9.36
CA LEU A 126 -9.88 -20.34 8.49
C LEU A 126 -11.07 -19.91 7.63
N ILE A 127 -12.05 -19.23 8.21
CA ILE A 127 -13.21 -18.72 7.47
C ILE A 127 -12.76 -17.75 6.36
N CYS A 128 -11.84 -16.84 6.68
CA CYS A 128 -11.26 -15.92 5.70
C CYS A 128 -10.60 -16.67 4.54
N LEU A 129 -9.78 -17.66 4.83
CA LEU A 129 -9.12 -18.48 3.80
C LEU A 129 -10.12 -19.23 2.92
N LEU A 130 -11.18 -19.78 3.49
CA LEU A 130 -12.24 -20.46 2.71
C LEU A 130 -13.02 -19.48 1.83
N ILE A 131 -13.31 -18.28 2.34
CA ILE A 131 -13.95 -17.21 1.53
C ILE A 131 -13.03 -16.80 0.38
N LEU A 132 -11.75 -16.56 0.64
CA LEU A 132 -10.77 -16.19 -0.39
C LEU A 132 -10.60 -17.29 -1.43
N LEU A 133 -10.58 -18.57 -1.00
CA LEU A 133 -10.55 -19.71 -1.92
C LEU A 133 -11.80 -19.71 -2.81
N GLY A 134 -12.99 -19.52 -2.23
CA GLY A 134 -14.24 -19.42 -2.98
C GLY A 134 -14.24 -18.26 -3.98
N LEU A 135 -13.75 -17.09 -3.58
CA LEU A 135 -13.63 -15.92 -4.45
C LEU A 135 -12.64 -16.17 -5.61
N ASN A 136 -11.54 -16.88 -5.36
CA ASN A 136 -10.57 -17.23 -6.40
C ASN A 136 -11.13 -18.20 -7.46
N LEU A 137 -12.16 -18.96 -7.13
CA LEU A 137 -12.86 -19.84 -8.09
C LEU A 137 -13.84 -19.07 -9.00
N LEU A 138 -14.10 -17.79 -8.71
CA LEU A 138 -14.98 -16.95 -9.51
C LEU A 138 -14.28 -16.50 -10.81
N THR A 139 -15.11 -16.04 -11.75
CA THR A 139 -14.61 -15.48 -13.01
C THR A 139 -13.80 -14.20 -12.76
N VAL A 140 -12.74 -13.97 -13.54
CA VAL A 140 -11.85 -12.81 -13.45
C VAL A 140 -12.62 -11.47 -13.44
N LYS A 141 -13.72 -11.38 -14.19
CA LYS A 141 -14.56 -10.18 -14.25
C LYS A 141 -15.24 -9.90 -12.90
N ILE A 142 -15.80 -10.92 -12.23
CA ILE A 142 -16.43 -10.78 -10.92
C ILE A 142 -15.39 -10.45 -9.87
N PHE A 143 -14.24 -11.10 -9.92
CA PHE A 143 -13.12 -10.82 -9.03
C PHE A 143 -12.65 -9.36 -9.16
N GLY A 144 -12.46 -8.85 -10.37
CA GLY A 144 -12.06 -7.45 -10.60
C GLY A 144 -13.09 -6.43 -10.10
N GLU A 145 -14.39 -6.74 -10.20
CA GLU A 145 -15.46 -5.87 -9.67
C GLU A 145 -15.47 -5.87 -8.13
N LEU A 146 -15.29 -7.02 -7.49
CA LEU A 146 -15.17 -7.11 -6.03
C LEU A 146 -13.94 -6.36 -5.51
N GLU A 147 -12.80 -6.52 -6.17
CA GLU A 147 -11.56 -5.84 -5.81
C GLU A 147 -11.69 -4.32 -5.95
N PHE A 148 -12.40 -3.84 -6.98
CA PHE A 148 -12.74 -2.42 -7.13
C PHE A 148 -13.53 -1.89 -5.93
N TRP A 149 -14.57 -2.60 -5.49
CA TRP A 149 -15.40 -2.17 -4.35
C TRP A 149 -14.62 -2.21 -3.04
N PHE A 150 -13.82 -3.25 -2.82
CA PHE A 150 -12.96 -3.31 -1.63
C PHE A 150 -11.90 -2.21 -1.62
N ALA A 151 -11.31 -1.88 -2.77
CA ALA A 151 -10.39 -0.77 -2.89
C ALA A 151 -11.07 0.57 -2.57
N LEU A 152 -12.28 0.78 -3.09
CA LEU A 152 -13.07 1.99 -2.82
C LEU A 152 -13.37 2.16 -1.33
N ILE A 153 -13.79 1.09 -0.65
CA ILE A 153 -14.07 1.09 0.80
C ILE A 153 -12.81 1.52 1.57
N LYS A 154 -11.63 0.95 1.25
CA LYS A 154 -10.36 1.30 1.89
C LYS A 154 -10.05 2.80 1.73
N VAL A 155 -10.17 3.34 0.52
CA VAL A 155 -9.92 4.76 0.24
C VAL A 155 -10.88 5.66 1.00
N VAL A 156 -12.18 5.35 0.97
CA VAL A 156 -13.20 6.12 1.70
C VAL A 156 -12.95 6.08 3.21
N THR A 157 -12.57 4.92 3.75
CA THR A 157 -12.24 4.77 5.18
C THR A 157 -11.07 5.67 5.58
N ILE A 158 -9.99 5.71 4.78
CA ILE A 158 -8.84 6.57 5.06
C ILE A 158 -9.23 8.03 5.02
N LEU A 159 -9.99 8.46 4.01
CA LEU A 159 -10.47 9.83 3.90
C LEU A 159 -11.35 10.22 5.09
N ALA A 160 -12.25 9.31 5.51
CA ALA A 160 -13.09 9.53 6.68
C ALA A 160 -12.25 9.67 7.97
N LEU A 161 -11.23 8.82 8.16
CA LEU A 161 -10.32 8.91 9.31
C LEU A 161 -9.56 10.25 9.34
N ILE A 162 -9.12 10.73 8.19
CA ILE A 162 -8.44 12.04 8.09
C ILE A 162 -9.40 13.17 8.45
N VAL A 163 -10.61 13.16 7.90
CA VAL A 163 -11.63 14.18 8.20
C VAL A 163 -11.98 14.16 9.66
N ILE A 164 -12.23 13.00 10.24
CA ILE A 164 -12.53 12.84 11.68
C ILE A 164 -11.37 13.35 12.53
N GLY A 165 -10.13 12.99 12.19
CA GLY A 165 -8.93 13.46 12.91
C GLY A 165 -8.79 14.98 12.89
N VAL A 166 -9.01 15.62 11.73
CA VAL A 166 -8.99 17.08 11.61
C VAL A 166 -10.11 17.72 12.43
N VAL A 167 -11.32 17.17 12.36
CA VAL A 167 -12.47 17.67 13.14
C VAL A 167 -12.20 17.60 14.64
N LEU A 168 -11.66 16.47 15.12
CA LEU A 168 -11.32 16.29 16.53
C LEU A 168 -10.25 17.29 17.01
N LEU A 169 -9.25 17.58 16.15
CA LEU A 169 -8.24 18.61 16.42
C LEU A 169 -8.84 20.01 16.51
N VAL A 170 -9.74 20.37 15.58
CA VAL A 170 -10.36 21.70 15.55
C VAL A 170 -11.30 21.92 16.73
N ILE A 171 -12.06 20.88 17.12
CA ILE A 171 -13.00 20.98 18.25
C ILE A 171 -12.25 20.90 19.60
N GLY A 172 -10.99 20.43 19.61
CA GLY A 172 -10.25 20.23 20.87
C GLY A 172 -10.91 19.16 21.74
N PHE A 173 -11.30 18.03 21.14
CA PHE A 173 -12.05 16.98 21.81
C PHE A 173 -11.29 16.44 23.04
N LYS A 174 -11.98 16.35 24.18
CA LYS A 174 -11.40 15.81 25.42
C LYS A 174 -11.56 14.28 25.45
N THR A 175 -10.44 13.58 25.52
CA THR A 175 -10.39 12.13 25.76
C THR A 175 -10.08 11.86 27.24
N HIS A 176 -10.21 10.61 27.67
CA HIS A 176 -9.80 10.20 29.02
C HIS A 176 -8.30 10.43 29.27
N THR A 177 -7.48 10.53 28.23
CA THR A 177 -6.03 10.70 28.30
C THR A 177 -5.57 12.16 28.12
N GLY A 178 -6.48 13.08 27.81
CA GLY A 178 -6.16 14.51 27.61
C GLY A 178 -6.94 15.14 26.48
N THR A 179 -6.68 16.40 26.20
CA THR A 179 -7.26 17.14 25.07
C THR A 179 -6.52 16.83 23.78
N VAL A 180 -7.25 16.57 22.70
CA VAL A 180 -6.66 16.43 21.37
C VAL A 180 -6.18 17.78 20.92
N SER A 181 -4.86 17.97 20.84
CA SER A 181 -4.20 19.22 20.44
C SER A 181 -2.96 18.93 19.61
N ALA A 182 -2.64 19.84 18.70
CA ALA A 182 -1.37 19.80 17.96
C ALA A 182 -0.15 19.90 18.90
N ALA A 183 -0.30 20.51 20.08
CA ALA A 183 0.74 20.58 21.10
C ALA A 183 1.20 19.21 21.59
N ASN A 184 0.33 18.19 21.55
CA ASN A 184 0.67 16.81 21.93
C ASN A 184 1.80 16.20 21.10
N LEU A 185 2.09 16.76 19.90
CA LEU A 185 3.23 16.34 19.07
C LEU A 185 4.58 16.71 19.69
N TRP A 186 4.60 17.70 20.62
CA TRP A 186 5.82 18.24 21.22
C TRP A 186 5.92 17.95 22.71
N GLU A 187 4.80 17.84 23.41
CA GLU A 187 4.73 17.77 24.88
C GLU A 187 5.12 16.41 25.45
N HIS A 188 4.98 15.32 24.67
CA HIS A 188 5.21 13.95 25.13
C HIS A 188 6.56 13.36 24.65
N GLY A 189 7.65 14.07 24.92
CA GLY A 189 9.01 13.64 24.55
C GLY A 189 9.50 14.17 23.20
N GLY A 190 8.80 15.14 22.62
CA GLY A 190 9.17 15.79 21.37
C GLY A 190 9.00 14.89 20.14
N LEU A 191 9.78 15.17 19.09
CA LEU A 191 9.68 14.45 17.82
C LEU A 191 10.16 12.99 17.90
N PHE A 192 11.10 12.68 18.80
CA PHE A 192 11.72 11.37 18.96
C PHE A 192 11.56 10.84 20.39
N PRO A 193 10.33 10.51 20.84
CA PRO A 193 10.08 10.11 22.23
C PRO A 193 10.86 8.85 22.64
N ASN A 194 11.10 7.92 21.71
CA ASN A 194 11.88 6.71 21.94
C ASN A 194 13.31 6.80 21.35
N GLY A 195 13.80 8.02 21.15
CA GLY A 195 15.12 8.27 20.56
C GLY A 195 15.24 7.87 19.10
N PHE A 196 16.45 7.99 18.56
CA PHE A 196 16.72 7.67 17.15
C PHE A 196 16.58 6.17 16.84
N SER A 197 16.79 5.30 17.83
CA SER A 197 16.62 3.86 17.66
C SER A 197 15.15 3.47 17.43
N GLY A 198 14.20 4.07 18.14
CA GLY A 198 12.76 3.87 17.91
C GLY A 198 12.35 4.33 16.50
N PHE A 199 12.89 5.46 16.05
CA PHE A 199 12.69 5.94 14.69
C PHE A 199 13.21 4.94 13.63
N LEU A 200 14.43 4.42 13.79
CA LEU A 200 14.98 3.41 12.86
C LEU A 200 14.16 2.11 12.85
N LEU A 201 13.72 1.64 14.02
CA LEU A 201 12.88 0.44 14.11
C LEU A 201 11.52 0.61 13.43
N SER A 202 11.00 1.82 13.37
CA SER A 202 9.72 2.11 12.69
C SER A 202 9.79 1.88 11.17
N PHE A 203 10.98 2.00 10.55
CA PHE A 203 11.14 1.78 9.11
C PHE A 203 10.70 0.39 8.67
N GLN A 204 10.86 -0.63 9.51
CA GLN A 204 10.37 -1.99 9.22
C GLN A 204 8.87 -2.00 8.95
N MET A 205 8.08 -1.33 9.80
CA MET A 205 6.63 -1.24 9.64
C MET A 205 6.23 -0.31 8.50
N VAL A 206 6.97 0.79 8.33
CA VAL A 206 6.75 1.74 7.24
C VAL A 206 7.00 1.09 5.88
N ILE A 207 8.09 0.34 5.72
CA ILE A 207 8.38 -0.40 4.47
C ILE A 207 7.29 -1.45 4.22
N PHE A 208 6.86 -2.18 5.26
CA PHE A 208 5.77 -3.14 5.14
C PHE A 208 4.45 -2.48 4.68
N ALA A 209 4.18 -1.25 5.12
CA ALA A 209 2.99 -0.50 4.70
C ALA A 209 3.00 -0.11 3.20
N TYR A 210 4.16 -0.19 2.54
CA TYR A 210 4.32 0.09 1.11
C TYR A 210 4.42 -1.18 0.25
N VAL A 211 4.35 -2.37 0.83
CA VAL A 211 4.33 -3.64 0.08
C VAL A 211 3.10 -3.66 -0.82
N GLY A 212 3.27 -4.09 -2.08
CA GLY A 212 2.23 -4.09 -3.10
C GLY A 212 2.26 -2.89 -4.05
N VAL A 213 3.09 -1.87 -3.78
CA VAL A 213 3.26 -0.72 -4.69
C VAL A 213 3.72 -1.16 -6.08
N GLU A 214 4.56 -2.17 -6.15
CA GLU A 214 5.09 -2.74 -7.39
C GLU A 214 4.00 -3.34 -8.29
N LEU A 215 2.89 -3.80 -7.72
CA LEU A 215 1.74 -4.31 -8.48
C LEU A 215 1.18 -3.25 -9.44
N VAL A 216 1.25 -1.98 -9.07
CA VAL A 216 0.82 -0.87 -9.91
C VAL A 216 1.64 -0.82 -11.20
N GLY A 217 2.96 -1.03 -11.09
CA GLY A 217 3.85 -1.07 -12.26
C GLY A 217 3.52 -2.24 -13.19
N VAL A 218 3.34 -3.42 -12.63
CA VAL A 218 3.03 -4.64 -13.39
C VAL A 218 1.62 -4.54 -14.00
N SER A 219 0.61 -4.15 -13.23
CA SER A 219 -0.77 -3.97 -13.74
C SER A 219 -0.88 -2.89 -14.81
N ALA A 220 -0.07 -1.83 -14.73
CA ALA A 220 -0.01 -0.81 -15.77
C ALA A 220 0.56 -1.36 -17.09
N ALA A 221 1.51 -2.30 -17.04
CA ALA A 221 2.05 -2.95 -18.23
C ALA A 221 1.01 -3.86 -18.93
N GLU A 222 0.04 -4.40 -18.19
CA GLU A 222 -1.05 -5.25 -18.71
C GLU A 222 -2.22 -4.46 -19.32
N THR A 223 -2.21 -3.13 -19.22
CA THR A 223 -3.28 -2.29 -19.80
C THR A 223 -3.17 -2.17 -21.32
N SER A 224 -4.30 -1.83 -21.96
CA SER A 224 -4.38 -1.65 -23.42
C SER A 224 -3.48 -0.51 -23.97
N ASN A 225 -3.01 0.41 -23.10
CA ASN A 225 -2.17 1.55 -23.49
C ASN A 225 -1.16 1.93 -22.40
N PRO A 226 -0.12 1.09 -22.14
CA PRO A 226 0.86 1.32 -21.07
C PRO A 226 1.60 2.66 -21.23
N LYS A 227 1.91 3.04 -22.48
CA LYS A 227 2.58 4.33 -22.79
C LYS A 227 1.79 5.56 -22.33
N LYS A 228 0.46 5.47 -22.22
CA LYS A 228 -0.39 6.59 -21.80
C LYS A 228 -0.39 6.77 -20.28
N ILE A 229 -0.15 5.69 -19.56
CA ILE A 229 -0.10 5.66 -18.09
C ILE A 229 1.24 6.20 -17.59
N PHE A 230 2.35 5.84 -18.23
CA PHE A 230 3.70 6.25 -17.85
C PHE A 230 4.18 7.55 -18.53
N ARG A 231 3.33 8.25 -19.29
CA ARG A 231 3.73 9.48 -19.99
C ARG A 231 4.00 10.60 -19.00
N PRO A 232 5.18 11.30 -19.05
CA PRO A 232 5.58 12.31 -18.07
C PRO A 232 4.64 13.53 -17.98
N ARG A 233 3.69 13.69 -18.91
CA ARG A 233 2.69 14.78 -18.92
C ARG A 233 1.52 14.58 -17.95
N SER A 234 1.40 13.44 -17.32
CA SER A 234 0.35 13.17 -16.33
C SER A 234 0.91 13.33 -14.92
N ILE A 235 1.38 14.54 -14.60
CA ILE A 235 1.66 14.99 -13.22
C ILE A 235 0.48 14.68 -12.28
N LYS A 236 -0.75 14.70 -12.81
CA LYS A 236 -1.96 14.26 -12.10
C LYS A 236 -1.92 12.77 -11.71
N PHE A 237 -1.27 11.91 -12.49
CA PHE A 237 -1.13 10.50 -12.18
C PHE A 237 -0.03 10.25 -11.13
N HIS A 238 1.05 11.02 -11.17
CA HIS A 238 2.10 10.99 -10.15
C HIS A 238 1.56 11.43 -8.79
N CYS A 239 0.73 12.46 -8.75
CA CYS A 239 0.08 12.91 -7.51
C CYS A 239 -0.96 11.89 -7.00
N GLY A 240 -1.73 11.26 -7.89
CA GLY A 240 -2.66 10.18 -7.57
C GLY A 240 -1.95 8.92 -7.11
N PHE A 241 -0.79 8.62 -7.67
CA PHE A 241 0.07 7.50 -7.29
C PHE A 241 0.66 7.68 -5.89
N TYR A 242 1.13 8.89 -5.56
CA TYR A 242 1.57 9.23 -4.21
C TYR A 242 0.43 9.19 -3.18
N PHE A 243 -0.76 9.58 -3.59
CA PHE A 243 -1.96 9.52 -2.75
C PHE A 243 -2.36 8.07 -2.45
N SER A 244 -2.07 7.16 -3.38
CA SER A 244 -2.41 5.76 -3.29
C SER A 244 -1.44 4.94 -2.46
N THR A 245 -0.16 5.22 -2.57
CA THR A 245 0.88 4.44 -1.91
C THR A 245 1.10 4.77 -0.46
N SER A 246 0.55 5.87 0.00
CA SER A 246 0.55 6.18 1.41
C SER A 246 -0.76 6.85 1.79
N GLY A 247 -1.61 6.15 2.53
CA GLY A 247 -2.69 6.80 3.27
C GLY A 247 -2.19 7.93 4.17
N HIS A 248 -0.87 8.06 4.31
CA HIS A 248 -0.16 9.14 5.00
C HIS A 248 0.21 10.30 4.08
N CYS A 249 0.27 10.12 2.75
CA CYS A 249 0.37 11.23 1.80
C CYS A 249 -0.90 12.09 1.73
N SER A 250 -2.02 11.60 2.22
CA SER A 250 -3.22 12.43 2.39
C SER A 250 -2.96 13.62 3.33
N PHE A 251 -2.11 13.44 4.34
CA PHE A 251 -1.68 14.52 5.22
C PHE A 251 -0.76 15.51 4.48
N PHE A 252 0.07 15.03 3.56
CA PHE A 252 0.98 15.84 2.76
C PHE A 252 0.28 16.59 1.63
N TYR A 253 -0.79 16.01 1.06
CA TYR A 253 -1.60 16.67 0.03
C TYR A 253 -2.35 17.91 0.56
N VAL A 254 -2.79 17.87 1.80
CA VAL A 254 -3.39 19.04 2.47
C VAL A 254 -2.35 20.15 2.68
N LEU A 255 -1.08 19.78 2.92
CA LEU A 255 0.02 20.74 3.08
C LEU A 255 0.55 21.29 1.75
N THR A 256 0.46 20.55 0.64
CA THR A 256 1.03 20.97 -0.66
C THR A 256 0.02 21.63 -1.60
N ARG A 257 -1.29 21.69 -1.28
CA ARG A 257 -2.28 22.44 -2.04
C ARG A 257 -2.11 23.97 -1.95
N GLY A 258 -1.12 24.45 -1.20
CA GLY A 258 -0.73 25.87 -1.16
C GLY A 258 0.20 26.33 -2.29
N CYS A 259 0.60 25.45 -3.22
CA CYS A 259 1.48 25.78 -4.33
C CYS A 259 0.84 25.42 -5.68
N SER A 260 -0.29 26.03 -6.01
CA SER A 260 -0.81 26.10 -7.38
C SER A 260 -1.56 27.40 -7.57
#